data_40dcedc2b302c46fab2b41af5816a09c
#
_entry.id   40dcedc2b302c46fab2b41af5816a09c
#
_cell.length_a   1.000
_cell.length_b   1.000
_cell.length_c   1.000
_cell.angle_alpha   90.00
_cell.angle_beta   90.00
_cell.angle_gamma   90.00
#
_symmetry.space_group_name_H-M   'P 1'
#
loop_
_entity.id
_entity.type
_entity.pdbx_description
1 polymer ?
#
loop_
_entity_poly.entity_id
_entity_poly.type
_entity_poly.pdbx_seq_one_letter_code
_entity_poly.pdbx_strand_id
1 'polypeptide(L)'
;YVDVQHIAREVINRIGYTKSEYMFDGNSCGVLSAIHEQSPDINRGVVRKDPMEQGAGDQGMMFGYACNETDNYMPLSLELSHLLLYELAQIRKEGQEMTYLRPDSKSQVTIEYGEDNKPARIHTIVISTQHDEFVKATSSTPEAQLEADAQMVDQIRWDIINILLPRVKRQ
;
A
#
# COMPACT_ATOMS: atom_id res chain seq x y z
N TYR A 1 17.97 -11.77 20.98
CA TYR A 1 16.70 -11.14 21.39
C TYR A 1 16.27 -10.13 20.34
N VAL A 2 14.99 -10.14 19.98
CA VAL A 2 14.38 -9.20 19.05
C VAL A 2 13.23 -8.50 19.78
N ASP A 3 13.30 -7.17 19.87
CA ASP A 3 12.22 -6.37 20.45
C ASP A 3 11.13 -6.12 19.39
N VAL A 4 10.16 -7.03 19.32
CA VAL A 4 9.06 -7.00 18.36
C VAL A 4 8.21 -5.74 18.52
N GLN A 5 8.00 -5.27 19.75
CA GLN A 5 7.19 -4.07 20.01
C GLN A 5 7.87 -2.81 19.48
N HIS A 6 9.17 -2.68 19.70
CA HIS A 6 9.95 -1.55 19.21
C HIS A 6 9.93 -1.53 17.68
N ILE A 7 10.24 -2.65 17.02
CA ILE A 7 10.25 -2.78 15.56
C ILE A 7 8.88 -2.46 14.96
N ALA A 8 7.79 -2.97 15.55
CA ALA A 8 6.44 -2.68 15.09
C ALA A 8 6.14 -1.17 15.11
N ARG A 9 6.50 -0.48 16.19
CA ARG A 9 6.31 0.97 16.31
C ARG A 9 7.15 1.75 15.31
N GLU A 10 8.40 1.38 15.10
CA GLU A 10 9.26 2.00 14.08
C GLU A 10 8.66 1.85 12.69
N VAL A 11 8.15 0.67 12.33
CA VAL A 11 7.51 0.43 11.04
C VAL A 11 6.25 1.28 10.88
N ILE A 12 5.38 1.33 11.89
CA ILE A 12 4.15 2.13 11.87
C ILE A 12 4.48 3.62 11.68
N ASN A 13 5.47 4.15 12.40
CA ASN A 13 5.92 5.53 12.26
C ASN A 13 6.53 5.80 10.88
N ARG A 14 7.33 4.88 10.34
CA ARG A 14 7.91 4.98 8.99
C ARG A 14 6.85 4.96 7.88
N ILE A 15 5.76 4.21 8.09
CA ILE A 15 4.59 4.24 7.19
C ILE A 15 3.96 5.62 7.20
N GLY A 16 3.89 6.30 8.36
CA GLY A 16 3.39 7.65 8.50
C GLY A 16 2.23 7.82 9.48
N TYR A 17 1.90 6.79 10.27
CA TYR A 17 0.93 6.89 11.35
C TYR A 17 1.59 7.46 12.61
N THR A 18 1.80 8.79 12.60
CA THR A 18 2.55 9.53 13.61
C THR A 18 1.69 10.48 14.44
N LYS A 19 0.39 10.58 14.14
CA LYS A 19 -0.54 11.54 14.74
C LYS A 19 -1.77 10.83 15.30
N SER A 20 -2.17 11.18 16.52
CA SER A 20 -3.39 10.66 17.15
C SER A 20 -4.68 11.02 16.39
N GLU A 21 -4.68 12.12 15.62
CA GLU A 21 -5.78 12.54 14.75
C GLU A 21 -6.12 11.52 13.66
N TYR A 22 -5.18 10.62 13.34
CA TYR A 22 -5.43 9.50 12.42
C TYR A 22 -6.18 8.34 13.09
N MET A 23 -6.56 8.49 14.39
CA MET A 23 -7.20 7.47 15.22
C MET A 23 -6.36 6.22 15.41
N PHE A 24 -5.10 6.26 15.01
CA PHE A 24 -4.08 5.24 15.15
C PHE A 24 -2.69 5.87 14.98
N ASP A 25 -1.77 5.59 15.90
CA ASP A 25 -0.38 6.04 15.77
C ASP A 25 0.60 5.04 16.40
N GLY A 26 1.84 5.06 15.91
CA GLY A 26 2.88 4.12 16.32
C GLY A 26 3.32 4.24 17.78
N ASN A 27 3.09 5.37 18.44
CA ASN A 27 3.53 5.58 19.82
C ASN A 27 2.50 5.10 20.85
N SER A 28 1.19 5.22 20.52
CA SER A 28 0.09 4.92 21.44
C SER A 28 -0.64 3.61 21.15
N CYS A 29 -0.46 2.99 19.97
CA CYS A 29 -1.14 1.75 19.63
C CYS A 29 -0.73 0.59 20.55
N GLY A 30 -1.67 -0.32 20.83
CA GLY A 30 -1.38 -1.58 21.51
C GLY A 30 -0.60 -2.54 20.60
N VAL A 31 0.43 -3.18 21.13
CA VAL A 31 1.16 -4.25 20.43
C VAL A 31 1.11 -5.51 21.28
N LEU A 32 0.47 -6.55 20.76
CA LEU A 32 0.37 -7.87 21.37
C LEU A 32 1.14 -8.88 20.52
N SER A 33 1.90 -9.76 21.17
CA SER A 33 2.65 -10.82 20.49
C SER A 33 2.32 -12.16 21.11
N ALA A 34 2.05 -13.13 20.24
CA ALA A 34 1.88 -14.54 20.60
C ALA A 34 2.92 -15.43 19.88
N ILE A 35 4.09 -14.87 19.61
CA ILE A 35 5.21 -15.60 19.01
C ILE A 35 5.89 -16.43 20.08
N HIS A 36 6.03 -17.72 19.82
CA HIS A 36 6.69 -18.69 20.70
C HIS A 36 7.85 -19.36 19.96
N GLU A 37 8.76 -19.93 20.75
CA GLU A 37 9.82 -20.76 20.19
C GLU A 37 9.26 -22.01 19.50
N GLN A 38 9.93 -22.43 18.43
CA GLN A 38 9.63 -23.68 17.75
C GLN A 38 9.90 -24.85 18.70
N SER A 39 9.06 -25.89 18.66
CA SER A 39 9.30 -27.10 19.47
C SER A 39 10.68 -27.69 19.16
N PRO A 40 11.42 -28.20 20.16
CA PRO A 40 12.76 -28.75 19.93
C PRO A 40 12.79 -29.89 18.92
N ASP A 41 11.72 -30.68 18.82
CA ASP A 41 11.64 -31.79 17.88
C ASP A 41 11.53 -31.33 16.44
N ILE A 42 10.69 -30.33 16.16
CA ILE A 42 10.59 -29.70 14.85
C ILE A 42 11.86 -28.95 14.53
N ASN A 43 12.40 -28.18 15.49
CA ASN A 43 13.60 -27.36 15.29
C ASN A 43 14.82 -28.18 14.87
N ARG A 44 14.98 -29.42 15.33
CA ARG A 44 16.03 -30.35 14.87
C ARG A 44 15.97 -30.63 13.35
N GLY A 45 14.77 -30.60 12.77
CA GLY A 45 14.57 -30.74 11.34
C GLY A 45 14.83 -29.46 10.54
N VAL A 46 14.68 -28.30 11.18
CA VAL A 46 14.74 -26.97 10.56
C VAL A 46 16.16 -26.40 10.56
N VAL A 47 16.81 -26.34 11.72
CA VAL A 47 18.11 -25.70 11.88
C VAL A 47 19.22 -26.60 11.35
N ARG A 48 20.04 -26.10 10.44
CA ARG A 48 21.21 -26.76 9.88
C ARG A 48 22.45 -25.91 10.11
N LYS A 49 23.64 -26.55 10.02
CA LYS A 49 24.92 -25.86 10.14
C LYS A 49 25.17 -24.91 8.97
N ASP A 50 24.77 -25.32 7.79
CA ASP A 50 24.80 -24.49 6.59
C ASP A 50 23.44 -23.81 6.40
N PRO A 51 23.38 -22.48 6.36
CA PRO A 51 22.12 -21.74 6.09
C PRO A 51 21.45 -22.12 4.77
N MET A 52 22.21 -22.58 3.78
CA MET A 52 21.65 -23.03 2.48
C MET A 52 20.92 -24.39 2.58
N GLU A 53 21.19 -25.15 3.64
CA GLU A 53 20.53 -26.43 3.92
C GLU A 53 19.37 -26.29 4.93
N GLN A 54 18.99 -25.05 5.30
CA GLN A 54 17.91 -24.77 6.24
C GLN A 54 16.64 -25.49 5.84
N GLY A 55 16.05 -26.27 6.75
CA GLY A 55 14.80 -26.98 6.53
C GLY A 55 13.58 -26.09 6.75
N ALA A 56 12.41 -26.62 6.37
CA ALA A 56 11.11 -25.98 6.62
C ALA A 56 10.48 -26.56 7.89
N GLY A 57 9.77 -25.71 8.65
CA GLY A 57 9.05 -26.11 9.87
C GLY A 57 7.78 -26.90 9.61
N ASP A 58 7.29 -26.92 8.37
CA ASP A 58 6.10 -27.65 7.94
C ASP A 58 6.15 -27.94 6.44
N GLN A 59 5.25 -28.80 5.98
CA GLN A 59 5.01 -29.07 4.56
C GLN A 59 4.29 -27.89 3.92
N GLY A 60 4.52 -27.67 2.63
CA GLY A 60 3.86 -26.61 1.88
C GLY A 60 3.84 -26.90 0.39
N MET A 61 2.88 -26.29 -0.29
CA MET A 61 2.82 -26.22 -1.74
C MET A 61 2.78 -24.75 -2.15
N MET A 62 3.65 -24.37 -3.07
CA MET A 62 3.79 -22.98 -3.52
C MET A 62 3.56 -22.89 -5.02
N PHE A 63 2.93 -21.80 -5.43
CA PHE A 63 2.70 -21.47 -6.83
C PHE A 63 3.43 -20.19 -7.16
N GLY A 64 4.06 -20.13 -8.32
CA GLY A 64 4.67 -18.95 -8.87
C GLY A 64 4.07 -18.63 -10.24
N TYR A 65 4.02 -17.35 -10.57
CA TYR A 65 3.62 -16.86 -11.88
C TYR A 65 4.56 -15.74 -12.31
N ALA A 66 4.97 -15.77 -13.57
CA ALA A 66 5.77 -14.71 -14.19
C ALA A 66 5.34 -14.56 -15.66
N CYS A 67 5.41 -13.33 -16.17
CA CYS A 67 5.11 -13.01 -17.56
C CYS A 67 6.13 -12.01 -18.09
N ASN A 68 6.14 -11.76 -19.39
CA ASN A 68 7.06 -10.82 -20.05
C ASN A 68 6.38 -9.48 -20.41
N GLU A 69 5.36 -9.09 -19.67
CA GLU A 69 4.68 -7.80 -19.89
C GLU A 69 5.48 -6.61 -19.35
N THR A 70 6.36 -6.87 -18.37
CA THR A 70 7.23 -5.88 -17.75
C THR A 70 8.64 -6.43 -17.57
N ASP A 71 9.64 -5.57 -17.41
CA ASP A 71 11.06 -5.97 -17.27
C ASP A 71 11.34 -6.78 -15.99
N ASN A 72 10.50 -6.64 -14.97
CA ASN A 72 10.59 -7.38 -13.72
C ASN A 72 9.74 -8.66 -13.71
N TYR A 73 9.19 -9.07 -14.86
CA TYR A 73 8.36 -10.25 -15.06
C TYR A 73 7.02 -10.24 -14.30
N MET A 74 6.58 -9.09 -13.85
CA MET A 74 5.28 -8.92 -13.20
C MET A 74 4.19 -8.61 -14.24
N PRO A 75 2.91 -9.04 -14.00
CA PRO A 75 1.80 -8.60 -14.81
C PRO A 75 1.66 -7.08 -14.81
N LEU A 76 1.46 -6.48 -15.98
CA LEU A 76 1.40 -5.02 -16.13
C LEU A 76 0.34 -4.36 -15.23
N SER A 77 -0.82 -4.98 -15.05
CA SER A 77 -1.87 -4.45 -14.18
C SER A 77 -1.42 -4.36 -12.72
N LEU A 78 -0.68 -5.36 -12.24
CA LEU A 78 -0.14 -5.40 -10.88
C LEU A 78 0.99 -4.38 -10.71
N GLU A 79 1.92 -4.35 -11.66
CA GLU A 79 3.03 -3.39 -11.65
C GLU A 79 2.53 -1.94 -11.59
N LEU A 80 1.61 -1.57 -12.48
CA LEU A 80 1.04 -0.23 -12.51
C LEU A 80 0.26 0.10 -11.23
N SER A 81 -0.48 -0.86 -10.65
CA SER A 81 -1.20 -0.62 -9.41
C SER A 81 -0.24 -0.37 -8.24
N HIS A 82 0.85 -1.11 -8.14
CA HIS A 82 1.89 -0.88 -7.13
C HIS A 82 2.62 0.45 -7.33
N LEU A 83 2.97 0.78 -8.58
CA LEU A 83 3.67 2.03 -8.90
C LEU A 83 2.82 3.26 -8.57
N LEU A 84 1.52 3.22 -8.85
CA LEU A 84 0.58 4.28 -8.46
C LEU A 84 0.61 4.53 -6.94
N LEU A 85 0.55 3.48 -6.13
CA LEU A 85 0.58 3.63 -4.67
C LEU A 85 1.96 4.01 -4.13
N TYR A 86 3.02 3.54 -4.76
CA TYR A 86 4.37 3.95 -4.42
C TYR A 86 4.56 5.46 -4.62
N GLU A 87 4.20 5.98 -5.79
CA GLU A 87 4.30 7.42 -6.08
C GLU A 87 3.36 8.26 -5.20
N LEU A 88 2.14 7.78 -4.93
CA LEU A 88 1.22 8.44 -4.02
C LEU A 88 1.82 8.56 -2.60
N ALA A 89 2.49 7.51 -2.13
CA ALA A 89 3.18 7.52 -0.85
C ALA A 89 4.41 8.47 -0.85
N GLN A 90 5.13 8.58 -1.97
CA GLN A 90 6.22 9.57 -2.09
C GLN A 90 5.68 11.01 -2.01
N ILE A 91 4.63 11.34 -2.77
CA ILE A 91 3.97 12.66 -2.72
C ILE A 91 3.58 13.01 -1.29
N ARG A 92 2.93 12.07 -0.58
CA ARG A 92 2.55 12.26 0.82
C ARG A 92 3.75 12.53 1.73
N LYS A 93 4.85 11.77 1.56
CA LYS A 93 6.07 11.91 2.38
C LYS A 93 6.86 13.18 2.07
N GLU A 94 6.84 13.65 0.85
CA GLU A 94 7.41 14.94 0.44
C GLU A 94 6.68 16.13 1.10
N GLY A 95 5.37 16.00 1.34
CA GLY A 95 4.56 16.96 2.07
C GLY A 95 4.42 18.33 1.38
N GLN A 96 4.59 18.39 0.05
CA GLN A 96 4.49 19.63 -0.73
C GLN A 96 3.18 19.69 -1.52
N GLU A 97 2.78 18.59 -2.14
CA GLU A 97 1.56 18.45 -2.93
C GLU A 97 0.64 17.44 -2.24
N MET A 98 -0.68 17.50 -2.50
CA MET A 98 -1.67 16.60 -1.93
C MET A 98 -1.48 16.38 -0.41
N THR A 99 -1.25 17.47 0.34
CA THR A 99 -0.88 17.44 1.77
C THR A 99 -1.95 16.85 2.68
N TYR A 100 -3.15 16.67 2.17
CA TYR A 100 -4.29 16.04 2.83
C TYR A 100 -4.20 14.50 2.86
N LEU A 101 -3.25 13.87 2.15
CA LEU A 101 -3.14 12.42 2.07
C LEU A 101 -2.78 11.81 3.42
N ARG A 102 -3.45 10.70 3.75
CA ARG A 102 -3.12 9.80 4.85
C ARG A 102 -2.49 8.50 4.32
N PRO A 103 -1.87 7.67 5.19
CA PRO A 103 -1.08 6.53 4.74
C PRO A 103 -1.83 5.44 3.97
N ASP A 104 -3.10 5.14 4.32
CA ASP A 104 -3.85 4.05 3.71
C ASP A 104 -4.38 4.43 2.33
N SER A 105 -4.11 3.58 1.35
CA SER A 105 -4.61 3.74 -0.01
C SER A 105 -4.69 2.41 -0.75
N LYS A 106 -5.57 2.35 -1.74
CA LYS A 106 -5.79 1.19 -2.60
C LYS A 106 -5.80 1.62 -4.05
N SER A 107 -5.33 0.76 -4.93
CA SER A 107 -5.41 0.96 -6.39
C SER A 107 -5.85 -0.31 -7.09
N GLN A 108 -6.50 -0.12 -8.22
CA GLN A 108 -6.84 -1.17 -9.17
C GLN A 108 -6.60 -0.64 -10.57
N VAL A 109 -5.94 -1.46 -11.40
CA VAL A 109 -5.73 -1.16 -12.82
C VAL A 109 -6.35 -2.27 -13.65
N THR A 110 -7.20 -1.90 -14.59
CA THR A 110 -7.80 -2.81 -15.56
C THR A 110 -7.13 -2.61 -16.91
N ILE A 111 -6.58 -3.68 -17.48
CA ILE A 111 -5.91 -3.71 -18.77
C ILE A 111 -6.81 -4.42 -19.77
N GLU A 112 -6.95 -3.83 -20.95
CA GLU A 112 -7.52 -4.49 -22.12
C GLU A 112 -6.40 -5.15 -22.93
N TYR A 113 -6.60 -6.42 -23.28
CA TYR A 113 -5.65 -7.21 -24.07
C TYR A 113 -6.17 -7.35 -25.51
N GLY A 114 -5.25 -7.33 -26.45
CA GLY A 114 -5.54 -7.60 -27.88
C GLY A 114 -5.74 -9.10 -28.15
N GLU A 115 -6.09 -9.42 -29.40
CA GLU A 115 -6.24 -10.81 -29.87
C GLU A 115 -4.93 -11.61 -29.77
N ASP A 116 -3.79 -10.93 -29.74
CA ASP A 116 -2.46 -11.52 -29.55
C ASP A 116 -2.08 -11.73 -28.07
N ASN A 117 -3.03 -11.54 -27.15
CA ASN A 117 -2.85 -11.58 -25.70
C ASN A 117 -1.80 -10.60 -25.15
N LYS A 118 -1.56 -9.50 -25.85
CA LYS A 118 -0.68 -8.42 -25.36
C LYS A 118 -1.51 -7.26 -24.81
N PRO A 119 -0.99 -6.53 -23.81
CA PRO A 119 -1.63 -5.32 -23.31
C PRO A 119 -1.83 -4.31 -24.44
N ALA A 120 -3.08 -3.91 -24.69
CA ALA A 120 -3.44 -2.95 -25.74
C ALA A 120 -3.65 -1.54 -25.15
N ARG A 121 -4.35 -1.43 -24.02
CA ARG A 121 -4.56 -0.15 -23.33
C ARG A 121 -4.96 -0.33 -21.87
N ILE A 122 -4.73 0.70 -21.09
CA ILE A 122 -5.32 0.83 -19.74
C ILE A 122 -6.79 1.23 -19.93
N HIS A 123 -7.70 0.37 -19.50
CA HIS A 123 -9.13 0.62 -19.55
C HIS A 123 -9.59 1.50 -18.40
N THR A 124 -9.20 1.16 -17.16
CA THR A 124 -9.65 1.85 -15.96
C THR A 124 -8.55 1.87 -14.89
N ILE A 125 -8.44 3.00 -14.20
CA ILE A 125 -7.66 3.16 -12.98
C ILE A 125 -8.64 3.57 -11.88
N VAL A 126 -8.63 2.83 -10.76
CA VAL A 126 -9.35 3.18 -9.54
C VAL A 126 -8.33 3.43 -8.44
N ILE A 127 -8.44 4.56 -7.77
CA ILE A 127 -7.64 4.90 -6.59
C ILE A 127 -8.59 5.30 -5.47
N SER A 128 -8.41 4.69 -4.29
CA SER A 128 -9.08 5.06 -3.06
C SER A 128 -8.01 5.40 -2.04
N THR A 129 -8.08 6.56 -1.41
CA THR A 129 -7.09 7.01 -0.43
C THR A 129 -7.77 7.56 0.81
N GLN A 130 -7.19 7.27 1.96
CA GLN A 130 -7.52 7.97 3.19
C GLN A 130 -6.96 9.39 3.12
N HIS A 131 -7.74 10.38 3.56
CA HIS A 131 -7.37 11.80 3.52
C HIS A 131 -7.96 12.56 4.69
N ASP A 132 -7.42 13.73 4.95
CA ASP A 132 -7.99 14.68 5.89
C ASP A 132 -9.28 15.29 5.31
N GLU A 133 -10.13 15.82 6.19
CA GLU A 133 -11.27 16.65 5.81
C GLU A 133 -10.75 18.07 5.47
N PHE A 134 -10.31 18.28 4.23
CA PHE A 134 -9.70 19.54 3.79
C PHE A 134 -10.68 20.55 3.19
N VAL A 135 -11.91 20.13 2.92
CA VAL A 135 -13.06 20.99 2.61
C VAL A 135 -14.09 20.83 3.70
N LYS A 136 -14.42 21.90 4.38
CA LYS A 136 -15.43 21.88 5.46
C LYS A 136 -16.80 22.23 4.92
N ALA A 137 -17.83 21.51 5.39
CA ALA A 137 -19.21 21.84 5.10
C ALA A 137 -19.55 23.26 5.61
N THR A 138 -20.34 24.00 4.84
CA THR A 138 -20.77 25.37 5.16
C THR A 138 -21.78 25.44 6.29
N SER A 139 -22.43 24.30 6.60
CA SER A 139 -23.39 24.12 7.69
C SER A 139 -23.42 22.66 8.14
N SER A 140 -24.13 22.38 9.22
CA SER A 140 -24.31 21.01 9.76
C SER A 140 -25.41 20.21 9.06
N THR A 141 -25.88 20.63 7.88
CA THR A 141 -26.90 19.90 7.13
C THR A 141 -26.29 18.76 6.30
N PRO A 142 -27.01 17.65 6.08
CA PRO A 142 -26.52 16.55 5.23
C PRO A 142 -26.18 17.00 3.80
N GLU A 143 -26.93 17.95 3.25
CA GLU A 143 -26.72 18.49 1.90
C GLU A 143 -25.36 19.24 1.82
N ALA A 144 -25.05 20.07 2.81
CA ALA A 144 -23.80 20.81 2.87
C ALA A 144 -22.59 19.84 3.06
N GLN A 145 -22.76 18.75 3.78
CA GLN A 145 -21.73 17.73 3.91
C GLN A 145 -21.50 17.01 2.57
N LEU A 146 -22.55 16.60 1.88
CA LEU A 146 -22.45 15.97 0.56
C LEU A 146 -21.77 16.88 -0.47
N GLU A 147 -22.03 18.19 -0.41
CA GLU A 147 -21.36 19.16 -1.29
C GLU A 147 -19.86 19.26 -0.98
N ALA A 148 -19.49 19.33 0.29
CA ALA A 148 -18.08 19.34 0.71
C ALA A 148 -17.35 18.05 0.30
N ASP A 149 -17.99 16.90 0.49
CA ASP A 149 -17.45 15.60 0.09
C ASP A 149 -17.25 15.53 -1.43
N ALA A 150 -18.20 16.01 -2.22
CA ALA A 150 -18.08 16.07 -3.69
C ALA A 150 -16.91 16.97 -4.13
N GLN A 151 -16.74 18.12 -3.50
CA GLN A 151 -15.60 19.01 -3.78
C GLN A 151 -14.26 18.36 -3.45
N MET A 152 -14.16 17.62 -2.33
CA MET A 152 -12.94 16.87 -2.00
C MET A 152 -12.65 15.78 -3.04
N VAL A 153 -13.66 15.03 -3.48
CA VAL A 153 -13.51 13.99 -4.50
C VAL A 153 -13.05 14.58 -5.83
N ASP A 154 -13.62 15.70 -6.26
CA ASP A 154 -13.23 16.37 -7.49
C ASP A 154 -11.80 16.90 -7.44
N GLN A 155 -11.37 17.48 -6.31
CA GLN A 155 -9.99 17.92 -6.10
C GLN A 155 -9.03 16.72 -6.12
N ILE A 156 -9.33 15.64 -5.41
CA ILE A 156 -8.50 14.43 -5.40
C ILE A 156 -8.38 13.86 -6.83
N ARG A 157 -9.47 13.82 -7.59
CA ARG A 157 -9.45 13.36 -8.97
C ARG A 157 -8.56 14.25 -9.84
N TRP A 158 -8.65 15.56 -9.70
CA TRP A 158 -7.81 16.51 -10.42
C TRP A 158 -6.34 16.30 -10.09
N ASP A 159 -6.00 16.18 -8.82
CA ASP A 159 -4.63 15.97 -8.35
C ASP A 159 -4.05 14.63 -8.82
N ILE A 160 -4.84 13.56 -8.81
CA ILE A 160 -4.44 12.27 -9.38
C ILE A 160 -4.06 12.43 -10.86
N ILE A 161 -4.90 13.11 -11.65
CA ILE A 161 -4.67 13.27 -13.09
C ILE A 161 -3.46 14.17 -13.37
N ASN A 162 -3.28 15.26 -12.60
CA ASN A 162 -2.30 16.29 -12.93
C ASN A 162 -0.99 16.18 -12.14
N ILE A 163 -0.99 15.48 -11.00
CA ILE A 163 0.19 15.32 -10.15
C ILE A 163 0.68 13.87 -10.17
N LEU A 164 -0.17 12.91 -9.78
CA LEU A 164 0.24 11.51 -9.63
C LEU A 164 0.54 10.84 -10.97
N LEU A 165 -0.38 10.86 -11.93
CA LEU A 165 -0.20 10.17 -13.22
C LEU A 165 1.03 10.64 -14.01
N PRO A 166 1.39 11.95 -14.03
CA PRO A 166 2.64 12.39 -14.64
C PRO A 166 3.92 11.83 -14.01
N ARG A 167 3.91 11.54 -12.71
CA ARG A 167 5.07 10.89 -12.03
C ARG A 167 5.23 9.44 -12.49
N VAL A 168 4.14 8.71 -12.55
CA VAL A 168 4.12 7.30 -13.01
C VAL A 168 4.60 7.16 -14.46
N LYS A 169 4.29 8.12 -15.33
CA LYS A 169 4.73 8.12 -16.75
C LYS A 169 6.21 8.39 -16.95
N ARG A 170 6.91 8.89 -15.94
CA ARG A 170 8.35 9.24 -16.03
C ARG A 170 9.26 8.10 -15.59
N GLN A 171 8.72 7.04 -15.03
CA GLN A 171 9.43 5.83 -14.66
C GLN A 171 9.33 4.76 -15.75
#